data_f9fbd690870f2b51ca5f7e4ef51eae84
#
_entry.id   f9fbd690870f2b51ca5f7e4ef51eae84
#
_cell.length_a   1.000
_cell.length_b   1.000
_cell.length_c   1.000
_cell.angle_alpha   90.00
_cell.angle_beta   90.00
_cell.angle_gamma   90.00
#
_symmetry.space_group_name_H-M   'P 1'
#
loop_
_entity.id
_entity.type
_entity.pdbx_description
1 polymer ?
#
loop_
_entity_poly.entity_id
_entity_poly.type
_entity_poly.pdbx_seq_one_letter_code
_entity_poly.pdbx_strand_id
1 'polypeptide(L)'
;MKKLYLVTGAAGHLGSALCALLHARGEEVRALVLRGEDTSFLRRMGAQIFFGDVTAPESLIPFFDTPEDTPTVLIHCAGIVDITSLDNPAVDKVNADGTQNVMRLCLANHIGKVVYVCSVHALPDLPCGRVKREIEHYDPALLDGAYARSKARAAAIVQEMAAQGLPAVTVLPSGIIGPYCGGGNHLVQLVKDFCRGKLSAIVKGGYDFVDVRDVAEGILSAAEHGRTGESYLLTGNYHSLKEMTDMLAAITGRKKVGAVPVWMAHLAGPFAEYSARRKNKKPLFTHYALRVVLENAHFSHDKAAKELGYSPRDLYDTLEDTVEWLRETGEIPAEKSTAPRRRRIRAGATS
;
A
#
# COMPACT_ATOMS: atom_id res chain seq x y z
N MET A 1 11.29 26.83 2.84
CA MET A 1 12.47 26.09 2.36
C MET A 1 11.97 24.80 1.71
N LYS A 2 12.56 24.37 0.59
CA LYS A 2 12.27 23.06 0.02
C LYS A 2 12.70 21.97 1.00
N LYS A 3 11.89 20.93 1.13
CA LYS A 3 12.20 19.75 1.93
C LYS A 3 12.86 18.69 1.04
N LEU A 4 13.75 17.89 1.61
CA LEU A 4 14.27 16.69 0.97
C LEU A 4 13.51 15.47 1.49
N TYR A 5 12.86 14.76 0.58
CA TYR A 5 12.14 13.54 0.91
C TYR A 5 12.97 12.29 0.58
N LEU A 6 13.23 11.47 1.58
CA LEU A 6 13.85 10.16 1.43
C LEU A 6 12.74 9.10 1.42
N VAL A 7 12.58 8.41 0.29
CA VAL A 7 11.52 7.39 0.12
C VAL A 7 12.16 6.02 -0.05
N THR A 8 11.94 5.11 0.90
CA THR A 8 12.36 3.70 0.74
C THR A 8 11.25 2.90 0.09
N GLY A 9 11.58 1.85 -0.64
CA GLY A 9 10.59 1.09 -1.42
C GLY A 9 9.93 1.94 -2.52
N ALA A 10 10.69 2.88 -3.06
CA ALA A 10 10.20 3.87 -4.02
C ALA A 10 9.68 3.27 -5.34
N ALA A 11 10.21 2.12 -5.77
CA ALA A 11 9.75 1.42 -6.98
C ALA A 11 8.45 0.62 -6.76
N GLY A 12 7.99 0.49 -5.51
CA GLY A 12 6.71 -0.14 -5.18
C GLY A 12 5.50 0.72 -5.57
N HIS A 13 4.29 0.17 -5.47
CA HIS A 13 3.04 0.86 -5.84
C HIS A 13 2.87 2.20 -5.10
N LEU A 14 2.92 2.18 -3.76
CA LEU A 14 2.79 3.38 -2.93
C LEU A 14 3.98 4.32 -3.09
N GLY A 15 5.21 3.78 -3.14
CA GLY A 15 6.42 4.57 -3.35
C GLY A 15 6.40 5.35 -4.66
N SER A 16 5.93 4.72 -5.74
CA SER A 16 5.77 5.38 -7.05
C SER A 16 4.72 6.49 -7.01
N ALA A 17 3.59 6.27 -6.34
CA ALA A 17 2.55 7.30 -6.16
C ALA A 17 3.06 8.49 -5.35
N LEU A 18 3.82 8.23 -4.28
CA LEU A 18 4.47 9.27 -3.47
C LEU A 18 5.47 10.09 -4.30
N CYS A 19 6.33 9.44 -5.07
CA CYS A 19 7.28 10.14 -5.92
C CYS A 19 6.58 11.00 -6.98
N ALA A 20 5.47 10.53 -7.56
CA ALA A 20 4.67 11.32 -8.49
C ALA A 20 4.04 12.55 -7.82
N LEU A 21 3.50 12.38 -6.60
CA LEU A 21 2.90 13.46 -5.83
C LEU A 21 3.93 14.50 -5.41
N LEU A 22 5.09 14.08 -4.90
CA LEU A 22 6.19 14.96 -4.50
C LEU A 22 6.75 15.74 -5.70
N HIS A 23 6.90 15.07 -6.85
CA HIS A 23 7.27 15.73 -8.10
C HIS A 23 6.28 16.83 -8.48
N ALA A 24 4.97 16.54 -8.42
CA ALA A 24 3.92 17.52 -8.73
C ALA A 24 3.93 18.72 -7.77
N ARG A 25 4.41 18.53 -6.53
CA ARG A 25 4.59 19.60 -5.53
C ARG A 25 5.93 20.34 -5.65
N GLY A 26 6.82 19.90 -6.57
CA GLY A 26 8.13 20.49 -6.78
C GLY A 26 9.14 20.21 -5.65
N GLU A 27 8.92 19.16 -4.87
CA GLU A 27 9.80 18.72 -3.79
C GLU A 27 10.96 17.88 -4.32
N GLU A 28 12.05 17.82 -3.56
CA GLU A 28 13.21 17.00 -3.90
C GLU A 28 13.07 15.60 -3.31
N VAL A 29 13.35 14.57 -4.14
CA VAL A 29 13.17 13.17 -3.74
C VAL A 29 14.44 12.37 -3.98
N ARG A 30 14.89 11.69 -2.92
CA ARG A 30 15.81 10.55 -3.00
C ARG A 30 14.98 9.26 -2.93
N ALA A 31 15.13 8.42 -3.92
CA ALA A 31 14.41 7.16 -4.04
C ALA A 31 15.34 5.97 -3.76
N LEU A 32 15.12 5.25 -2.67
CA LEU A 32 15.84 4.01 -2.38
C LEU A 32 15.14 2.83 -3.05
N VAL A 33 15.88 2.10 -3.86
CA VAL A 33 15.41 0.94 -4.64
C VAL A 33 16.40 -0.21 -4.53
N LEU A 34 15.93 -1.43 -4.72
CA LEU A 34 16.81 -2.61 -4.83
C LEU A 34 17.50 -2.64 -6.21
N ARG A 35 18.68 -3.24 -6.27
CA ARG A 35 19.34 -3.50 -7.57
C ARG A 35 18.48 -4.42 -8.43
N GLY A 36 18.25 -4.02 -9.67
CA GLY A 36 17.43 -4.76 -10.63
C GLY A 36 15.95 -4.33 -10.68
N GLU A 37 15.48 -3.45 -9.81
CA GLU A 37 14.16 -2.84 -9.94
C GLU A 37 14.13 -1.82 -11.10
N ASP A 38 12.98 -1.73 -11.77
CA ASP A 38 12.77 -0.72 -12.83
C ASP A 38 12.63 0.68 -12.21
N THR A 39 13.58 1.55 -12.53
CA THR A 39 13.61 2.94 -12.06
C THR A 39 13.11 3.95 -13.09
N SER A 40 12.66 3.50 -14.25
CA SER A 40 12.30 4.37 -15.39
C SER A 40 11.23 5.39 -15.02
N PHE A 41 10.21 4.98 -14.27
CA PHE A 41 9.17 5.87 -13.78
C PHE A 41 9.72 6.92 -12.81
N LEU A 42 10.51 6.51 -11.82
CA LEU A 42 11.09 7.39 -10.81
C LEU A 42 12.02 8.44 -11.42
N ARG A 43 12.81 8.05 -12.42
CA ARG A 43 13.67 8.99 -13.16
C ARG A 43 12.87 10.03 -13.92
N ARG A 44 11.73 9.64 -14.54
CA ARG A 44 10.81 10.61 -15.17
C ARG A 44 10.20 11.58 -14.17
N MET A 45 10.01 11.16 -12.92
CA MET A 45 9.56 12.01 -11.81
C MET A 45 10.70 12.82 -11.18
N GLY A 46 11.90 12.84 -11.78
CA GLY A 46 13.02 13.63 -11.29
C GLY A 46 13.65 13.14 -9.99
N ALA A 47 13.31 11.94 -9.52
CA ALA A 47 13.86 11.39 -8.28
C ALA A 47 15.33 11.01 -8.46
N GLN A 48 16.16 11.33 -7.47
CA GLN A 48 17.54 10.86 -7.37
C GLN A 48 17.55 9.42 -6.89
N ILE A 49 18.09 8.49 -7.68
CA ILE A 49 18.05 7.05 -7.41
C ILE A 49 19.25 6.62 -6.56
N PHE A 50 18.96 5.93 -5.46
CA PHE A 50 19.92 5.25 -4.61
C PHE A 50 19.62 3.75 -4.58
N PHE A 51 20.67 2.94 -4.68
CA PHE A 51 20.55 1.48 -4.59
C PHE A 51 20.99 1.01 -3.21
N GLY A 52 20.12 0.29 -2.50
CA GLY A 52 20.40 -0.27 -1.20
C GLY A 52 19.32 -1.24 -0.74
N ASP A 53 19.66 -2.05 0.25
CA ASP A 53 18.77 -3.03 0.89
C ASP A 53 18.61 -2.66 2.37
N VAL A 54 17.39 -2.52 2.84
CA VAL A 54 17.09 -2.18 4.25
C VAL A 54 17.61 -3.24 5.23
N THR A 55 17.88 -4.46 4.76
CA THR A 55 18.49 -5.54 5.56
C THR A 55 20.02 -5.45 5.63
N ALA A 56 20.66 -4.54 4.87
CA ALA A 56 22.10 -4.29 4.81
C ALA A 56 22.38 -2.80 5.08
N PRO A 57 22.45 -2.36 6.36
CA PRO A 57 22.46 -0.94 6.73
C PRO A 57 23.66 -0.18 6.12
N GLU A 58 24.76 -0.82 5.87
CA GLU A 58 25.93 -0.22 5.20
C GLU A 58 25.61 0.22 3.76
N SER A 59 24.68 -0.45 3.08
CA SER A 59 24.23 -0.08 1.73
C SER A 59 23.38 1.20 1.71
N LEU A 60 22.89 1.63 2.88
CA LEU A 60 22.02 2.78 3.01
C LEU A 60 22.79 4.09 3.29
N ILE A 61 24.06 4.02 3.66
CA ILE A 61 24.87 5.18 4.04
C ILE A 61 24.79 6.31 3.00
N PRO A 62 24.97 6.06 1.68
CA PRO A 62 24.89 7.13 0.68
C PRO A 62 23.50 7.76 0.56
N PHE A 63 22.44 7.01 0.87
CA PHE A 63 21.05 7.50 0.84
C PHE A 63 20.78 8.49 1.98
N PHE A 64 21.41 8.27 3.15
CA PHE A 64 21.29 9.13 4.33
C PHE A 64 22.30 10.29 4.38
N ASP A 65 23.30 10.32 3.50
CA ASP A 65 24.25 11.42 3.40
C ASP A 65 23.56 12.65 2.80
N THR A 66 22.83 13.38 3.63
CA THR A 66 22.06 14.57 3.23
C THR A 66 22.82 15.85 3.50
N PRO A 67 22.57 16.93 2.72
CA PRO A 67 23.20 18.22 3.00
C PRO A 67 22.82 18.73 4.38
N GLU A 68 23.79 19.33 5.09
CA GLU A 68 23.57 20.02 6.34
C GLU A 68 22.50 21.11 6.15
N ASP A 69 21.70 21.39 7.16
CA ASP A 69 20.64 22.40 7.18
C ASP A 69 19.46 22.17 6.20
N THR A 70 19.38 21.02 5.54
CA THR A 70 18.22 20.70 4.70
C THR A 70 17.14 19.98 5.52
N PRO A 71 15.91 20.55 5.63
CA PRO A 71 14.81 19.86 6.29
C PRO A 71 14.50 18.54 5.61
N THR A 72 14.74 17.43 6.31
CA THR A 72 14.65 16.09 5.73
C THR A 72 13.47 15.32 6.32
N VAL A 73 12.69 14.68 5.44
CA VAL A 73 11.57 13.80 5.79
C VAL A 73 11.83 12.41 5.21
N LEU A 74 11.81 11.39 6.05
CA LEU A 74 11.89 10.01 5.57
C LEU A 74 10.51 9.36 5.56
N ILE A 75 10.15 8.76 4.41
CA ILE A 75 8.95 7.94 4.24
C ILE A 75 9.38 6.49 4.02
N HIS A 76 9.10 5.63 5.00
CA HIS A 76 9.52 4.24 4.95
C HIS A 76 8.40 3.34 4.41
N CYS A 77 8.44 3.07 3.10
CA CYS A 77 7.49 2.19 2.40
C CYS A 77 8.08 0.81 2.09
N ALA A 78 9.39 0.61 2.26
CA ALA A 78 10.02 -0.68 1.97
C ALA A 78 9.40 -1.78 2.85
N GLY A 79 9.06 -2.90 2.22
CA GLY A 79 8.48 -4.04 2.90
C GLY A 79 7.96 -5.08 1.92
N ILE A 80 7.89 -6.32 2.38
CA ILE A 80 7.32 -7.44 1.63
C ILE A 80 5.88 -7.65 2.08
N VAL A 81 4.95 -7.62 1.12
CA VAL A 81 3.56 -8.05 1.31
C VAL A 81 3.48 -9.51 0.87
N ASP A 82 3.36 -10.41 1.83
CA ASP A 82 3.22 -11.84 1.57
C ASP A 82 1.87 -12.34 2.11
N ILE A 83 0.99 -12.70 1.20
CA ILE A 83 -0.33 -13.27 1.48
C ILE A 83 -0.34 -14.80 1.31
N THR A 84 0.83 -15.44 1.31
CA THR A 84 0.94 -16.90 1.28
C THR A 84 0.77 -17.49 2.68
N SER A 85 0.33 -18.73 2.73
CA SER A 85 0.16 -19.47 4.00
C SER A 85 1.48 -20.06 4.53
N LEU A 86 2.59 -19.84 3.82
CA LEU A 86 3.91 -20.38 4.19
C LEU A 86 4.67 -19.39 5.05
N ASP A 87 5.33 -19.87 6.08
CA ASP A 87 6.29 -19.07 6.83
C ASP A 87 7.45 -18.69 5.90
N ASN A 88 7.63 -17.39 5.73
CA ASN A 88 8.69 -16.82 4.92
C ASN A 88 9.57 -15.93 5.81
N PRO A 89 10.74 -16.44 6.25
CA PRO A 89 11.64 -15.67 7.13
C PRO A 89 12.10 -14.33 6.54
N ALA A 90 12.11 -14.21 5.21
CA ALA A 90 12.46 -12.95 4.55
C ALA A 90 11.45 -11.83 4.87
N VAL A 91 10.19 -12.15 5.14
CA VAL A 91 9.15 -11.17 5.51
C VAL A 91 9.51 -10.47 6.81
N ASP A 92 9.85 -11.22 7.85
CA ASP A 92 10.21 -10.64 9.14
C ASP A 92 11.54 -9.89 9.06
N LYS A 93 12.54 -10.46 8.37
CA LYS A 93 13.84 -9.84 8.15
C LYS A 93 13.72 -8.48 7.45
N VAL A 94 12.92 -8.37 6.38
CA VAL A 94 12.76 -7.10 5.66
C VAL A 94 11.87 -6.15 6.43
N ASN A 95 10.70 -6.63 6.89
CA ASN A 95 9.68 -5.75 7.47
C ASN A 95 10.04 -5.27 8.88
N ALA A 96 10.65 -6.10 9.72
CA ALA A 96 10.98 -5.74 11.09
C ALA A 96 12.46 -5.35 11.25
N ASP A 97 13.40 -6.24 10.89
CA ASP A 97 14.83 -5.91 11.07
C ASP A 97 15.25 -4.79 10.12
N GLY A 98 14.75 -4.79 8.85
CA GLY A 98 14.96 -3.70 7.91
C GLY A 98 14.41 -2.36 8.42
N THR A 99 13.21 -2.35 9.00
CA THR A 99 12.65 -1.14 9.64
C THR A 99 13.54 -0.68 10.79
N GLN A 100 14.02 -1.58 11.65
CA GLN A 100 14.92 -1.24 12.74
C GLN A 100 16.21 -0.56 12.25
N ASN A 101 16.82 -1.09 11.18
CA ASN A 101 18.01 -0.51 10.57
C ASN A 101 17.75 0.91 10.06
N VAL A 102 16.64 1.10 9.34
CA VAL A 102 16.23 2.41 8.81
C VAL A 102 15.99 3.41 9.96
N MET A 103 15.27 3.02 11.00
CA MET A 103 14.98 3.90 12.15
C MET A 103 16.26 4.31 12.91
N ARG A 104 17.19 3.36 13.10
CA ARG A 104 18.52 3.68 13.72
C ARG A 104 19.30 4.69 12.88
N LEU A 105 19.31 4.53 11.56
CA LEU A 105 19.96 5.49 10.66
C LEU A 105 19.24 6.85 10.67
N CYS A 106 17.91 6.89 10.79
CA CYS A 106 17.18 8.14 10.96
C CYS A 106 17.58 8.89 12.22
N LEU A 107 17.72 8.17 13.35
CA LEU A 107 18.13 8.75 14.61
C LEU A 107 19.58 9.27 14.53
N ALA A 108 20.50 8.46 13.98
CA ALA A 108 21.92 8.79 13.83
C ALA A 108 22.17 9.99 12.90
N ASN A 109 21.33 10.19 11.88
CA ASN A 109 21.43 11.29 10.91
C ASN A 109 20.44 12.43 11.20
N HIS A 110 19.85 12.50 12.39
CA HIS A 110 18.96 13.57 12.84
C HIS A 110 17.85 13.92 11.86
N ILE A 111 17.20 12.89 11.24
CA ILE A 111 16.09 13.09 10.31
C ILE A 111 14.95 13.83 11.02
N GLY A 112 14.53 14.97 10.43
CA GLY A 112 13.57 15.89 11.06
C GLY A 112 12.16 15.34 11.21
N LYS A 113 11.74 14.39 10.35
CA LYS A 113 10.45 13.68 10.45
C LYS A 113 10.53 12.32 9.77
N VAL A 114 9.90 11.32 10.39
CA VAL A 114 9.80 9.97 9.84
C VAL A 114 8.33 9.56 9.75
N VAL A 115 7.89 9.06 8.60
CA VAL A 115 6.60 8.40 8.44
C VAL A 115 6.82 6.94 8.09
N TYR A 116 6.45 6.06 9.00
CA TYR A 116 6.50 4.61 8.78
C TYR A 116 5.18 4.10 8.22
N VAL A 117 5.24 3.41 7.08
CA VAL A 117 4.06 2.78 6.45
C VAL A 117 3.93 1.35 6.98
N CYS A 118 3.03 1.20 7.93
CA CYS A 118 2.62 -0.08 8.50
C CYS A 118 1.56 -0.78 7.63
N SER A 119 0.50 -1.29 8.24
CA SER A 119 -0.68 -1.86 7.62
C SER A 119 -1.77 -2.07 8.67
N VAL A 120 -3.05 -2.05 8.27
CA VAL A 120 -4.16 -2.46 9.14
C VAL A 120 -4.05 -3.90 9.62
N HIS A 121 -3.27 -4.75 8.94
CA HIS A 121 -2.97 -6.11 9.39
C HIS A 121 -2.14 -6.19 10.68
N ALA A 122 -1.53 -5.08 11.12
CA ALA A 122 -0.87 -5.01 12.42
C ALA A 122 -1.86 -4.85 13.60
N LEU A 123 -3.16 -4.71 13.31
CA LEU A 123 -4.21 -4.60 14.32
C LEU A 123 -4.79 -5.98 14.62
N PRO A 124 -5.08 -6.30 15.89
CA PRO A 124 -5.79 -7.53 16.26
C PRO A 124 -7.17 -7.59 15.57
N ASP A 125 -7.61 -8.81 15.28
CA ASP A 125 -8.95 -8.98 14.75
C ASP A 125 -10.01 -8.73 15.83
N LEU A 126 -11.16 -8.22 15.40
CA LEU A 126 -12.31 -7.97 16.26
C LEU A 126 -13.51 -8.72 15.70
N PRO A 127 -14.47 -9.11 16.58
CA PRO A 127 -15.71 -9.73 16.12
C PRO A 127 -16.42 -8.91 15.05
N CYS A 128 -17.10 -9.58 14.13
CA CYS A 128 -17.91 -8.93 13.09
C CYS A 128 -18.85 -7.86 13.68
N GLY A 129 -18.96 -6.73 12.99
CA GLY A 129 -19.76 -5.57 13.43
C GLY A 129 -19.05 -4.61 14.40
N ARG A 130 -17.84 -4.93 14.83
CA ARG A 130 -16.99 -3.98 15.60
C ARG A 130 -16.09 -3.21 14.64
N VAL A 131 -15.92 -1.91 14.88
CA VAL A 131 -15.04 -1.05 14.10
C VAL A 131 -13.65 -1.05 14.71
N LYS A 132 -12.63 -1.39 13.91
CA LYS A 132 -11.22 -1.34 14.30
C LYS A 132 -10.73 0.10 14.26
N ARG A 133 -9.95 0.47 15.29
CA ARG A 133 -9.35 1.81 15.47
C ARG A 133 -7.86 1.66 15.75
N GLU A 134 -7.14 2.77 15.84
CA GLU A 134 -5.76 2.80 16.30
C GLU A 134 -5.65 2.20 17.70
N ILE A 135 -4.53 1.54 17.96
CA ILE A 135 -4.20 0.90 19.24
C ILE A 135 -2.95 1.57 19.85
N GLU A 136 -2.85 1.51 21.17
CA GLU A 136 -1.73 2.11 21.88
C GLU A 136 -0.45 1.27 21.80
N HIS A 137 -0.57 -0.06 21.78
CA HIS A 137 0.56 -0.99 21.76
C HIS A 137 0.37 -2.10 20.73
N TYR A 138 1.43 -2.37 19.96
CA TYR A 138 1.45 -3.44 18.99
C TYR A 138 2.06 -4.70 19.60
N ASP A 139 1.28 -5.78 19.65
CA ASP A 139 1.74 -7.09 20.13
C ASP A 139 1.65 -8.13 18.99
N PRO A 140 2.79 -8.57 18.44
CA PRO A 140 2.82 -9.59 17.39
C PRO A 140 2.22 -10.93 17.82
N ALA A 141 2.20 -11.24 19.12
CA ALA A 141 1.66 -12.52 19.63
C ALA A 141 0.14 -12.64 19.47
N LEU A 142 -0.56 -11.50 19.33
CA LEU A 142 -2.01 -11.45 19.11
C LEU A 142 -2.42 -11.67 17.65
N LEU A 143 -1.46 -11.87 16.74
CA LEU A 143 -1.71 -11.86 15.31
C LEU A 143 -1.35 -13.18 14.64
N ASP A 144 -2.16 -13.53 13.64
CA ASP A 144 -1.95 -14.70 12.81
C ASP A 144 -1.34 -14.30 11.45
N GLY A 145 -0.38 -15.11 10.99
CA GLY A 145 0.33 -14.92 9.72
C GLY A 145 1.62 -14.11 9.85
N ALA A 146 2.63 -14.53 9.11
CA ALA A 146 3.98 -13.94 9.15
C ALA A 146 3.97 -12.44 8.82
N TYR A 147 3.18 -12.05 7.82
CA TYR A 147 3.06 -10.65 7.41
C TYR A 147 2.49 -9.76 8.53
N ALA A 148 1.36 -10.17 9.14
CA ALA A 148 0.72 -9.41 10.20
C ALA A 148 1.66 -9.25 11.41
N ARG A 149 2.29 -10.35 11.86
CA ARG A 149 3.26 -10.34 12.96
C ARG A 149 4.46 -9.44 12.64
N SER A 150 5.01 -9.52 11.43
CA SER A 150 6.16 -8.69 11.05
C SER A 150 5.83 -7.19 11.04
N LYS A 151 4.62 -6.81 10.60
CA LYS A 151 4.15 -5.41 10.61
C LYS A 151 3.90 -4.89 12.01
N ALA A 152 3.34 -5.70 12.91
CA ALA A 152 3.17 -5.32 14.31
C ALA A 152 4.52 -5.19 15.03
N ARG A 153 5.46 -6.14 14.80
CA ARG A 153 6.82 -6.05 15.34
C ARG A 153 7.52 -4.77 14.87
N ALA A 154 7.43 -4.45 13.60
CA ALA A 154 8.00 -3.22 13.06
C ALA A 154 7.35 -1.96 13.65
N ALA A 155 6.02 -1.95 13.83
CA ALA A 155 5.32 -0.82 14.46
C ALA A 155 5.75 -0.64 15.93
N ALA A 156 5.92 -1.73 16.68
CA ALA A 156 6.45 -1.68 18.04
C ALA A 156 7.87 -1.10 18.10
N ILE A 157 8.76 -1.49 17.16
CA ILE A 157 10.10 -0.92 17.02
C ILE A 157 10.03 0.60 16.77
N VAL A 158 9.15 1.04 15.87
CA VAL A 158 8.99 2.48 15.58
C VAL A 158 8.48 3.24 16.79
N GLN A 159 7.54 2.67 17.56
CA GLN A 159 7.05 3.28 18.81
C GLN A 159 8.17 3.41 19.85
N GLU A 160 8.99 2.36 20.01
CA GLU A 160 10.14 2.40 20.92
C GLU A 160 11.15 3.48 20.49
N MET A 161 11.48 3.58 19.21
CA MET A 161 12.38 4.60 18.70
C MET A 161 11.79 6.01 18.84
N ALA A 162 10.48 6.17 18.70
CA ALA A 162 9.80 7.45 18.96
C ALA A 162 9.90 7.87 20.44
N ALA A 163 9.78 6.92 21.37
CA ALA A 163 10.00 7.17 22.80
C ALA A 163 11.45 7.55 23.12
N GLN A 164 12.42 7.14 22.29
CA GLN A 164 13.83 7.53 22.37
C GLN A 164 14.14 8.87 21.67
N GLY A 165 13.12 9.58 21.16
CA GLY A 165 13.26 10.91 20.57
C GLY A 165 13.27 10.96 19.04
N LEU A 166 13.09 9.83 18.33
CA LEU A 166 12.90 9.88 16.88
C LEU A 166 11.53 10.51 16.55
N PRO A 167 11.45 11.59 15.73
CA PRO A 167 10.18 12.23 15.39
C PRO A 167 9.38 11.38 14.37
N ALA A 168 8.98 10.17 14.80
CA ALA A 168 8.32 9.18 13.96
C ALA A 168 6.80 9.15 14.16
N VAL A 169 6.08 8.93 13.05
CA VAL A 169 4.63 8.72 12.97
C VAL A 169 4.37 7.43 12.20
N THR A 170 3.40 6.64 12.64
CA THR A 170 3.00 5.41 11.94
C THR A 170 1.69 5.64 11.18
N VAL A 171 1.62 5.21 9.92
CA VAL A 171 0.37 5.17 9.16
C VAL A 171 0.00 3.74 8.81
N LEU A 172 -1.29 3.42 8.90
CA LEU A 172 -1.80 2.07 8.65
C LEU A 172 -2.81 2.10 7.49
N PRO A 173 -2.34 1.94 6.25
CA PRO A 173 -3.26 1.81 5.13
C PRO A 173 -3.96 0.46 5.11
N SER A 174 -5.19 0.45 4.57
CA SER A 174 -5.95 -0.75 4.22
C SER A 174 -5.56 -1.31 2.85
N GLY A 175 -6.47 -1.91 2.12
CA GLY A 175 -6.22 -2.49 0.80
C GLY A 175 -5.97 -1.43 -0.28
N ILE A 176 -4.70 -1.13 -0.52
CA ILE A 176 -4.30 -0.12 -1.50
C ILE A 176 -4.60 -0.57 -2.92
N ILE A 177 -5.35 0.25 -3.65
CA ILE A 177 -5.65 0.09 -5.08
C ILE A 177 -5.46 1.44 -5.77
N GLY A 178 -5.25 1.46 -7.08
CA GLY A 178 -5.09 2.73 -7.79
C GLY A 178 -4.08 2.68 -8.93
N PRO A 179 -3.82 3.80 -9.61
CA PRO A 179 -2.79 3.94 -10.64
C PRO A 179 -1.36 3.82 -10.07
N TYR A 180 -0.36 3.94 -10.93
CA TYR A 180 1.08 3.89 -10.62
C TYR A 180 1.64 2.52 -10.20
N CYS A 181 0.90 1.42 -10.38
CA CYS A 181 1.36 0.09 -10.02
C CYS A 181 2.19 -0.55 -11.13
N GLY A 182 3.51 -0.59 -10.95
CA GLY A 182 4.43 -1.30 -11.85
C GLY A 182 4.39 -2.83 -11.73
N GLY A 183 3.70 -3.37 -10.72
CA GLY A 183 3.58 -4.80 -10.43
C GLY A 183 3.51 -5.11 -8.93
N GLY A 184 3.30 -6.37 -8.60
CA GLY A 184 3.36 -6.85 -7.21
C GLY A 184 2.12 -6.60 -6.33
N ASN A 185 1.19 -5.73 -6.70
CA ASN A 185 -0.04 -5.50 -5.95
C ASN A 185 -1.15 -6.46 -6.38
N HIS A 186 -1.62 -7.28 -5.44
CA HIS A 186 -2.63 -8.32 -5.69
C HIS A 186 -4.01 -7.75 -6.05
N LEU A 187 -4.39 -6.59 -5.49
CA LEU A 187 -5.68 -5.96 -5.77
C LEU A 187 -5.69 -5.34 -7.18
N VAL A 188 -4.60 -4.70 -7.58
CA VAL A 188 -4.45 -4.22 -8.97
C VAL A 188 -4.37 -5.40 -9.95
N GLN A 189 -3.75 -6.53 -9.56
CA GLN A 189 -3.75 -7.75 -10.37
C GLN A 189 -5.17 -8.32 -10.54
N LEU A 190 -6.03 -8.26 -9.52
CA LEU A 190 -7.44 -8.64 -9.62
C LEU A 190 -8.17 -7.77 -10.67
N VAL A 191 -7.94 -6.44 -10.67
CA VAL A 191 -8.48 -5.53 -11.70
C VAL A 191 -7.99 -5.91 -13.10
N LYS A 192 -6.68 -6.15 -13.25
CA LYS A 192 -6.09 -6.61 -14.52
C LYS A 192 -6.74 -7.92 -15.02
N ASP A 193 -6.93 -8.88 -14.13
CA ASP A 193 -7.50 -10.18 -14.49
C ASP A 193 -8.98 -10.06 -14.82
N PHE A 194 -9.74 -9.20 -14.15
CA PHE A 194 -11.10 -8.85 -14.55
C PHE A 194 -11.12 -8.23 -15.94
N CYS A 195 -10.32 -7.18 -16.17
CA CYS A 195 -10.25 -6.48 -17.45
C CYS A 195 -9.78 -7.36 -18.63
N ARG A 196 -8.96 -8.37 -18.33
CA ARG A 196 -8.51 -9.37 -19.34
C ARG A 196 -9.49 -10.53 -19.53
N GLY A 197 -10.58 -10.59 -18.77
CA GLY A 197 -11.55 -11.69 -18.80
C GLY A 197 -11.02 -13.02 -18.26
N LYS A 198 -10.01 -12.95 -17.38
CA LYS A 198 -9.41 -14.14 -16.73
C LYS A 198 -10.06 -14.49 -15.39
N LEU A 199 -10.84 -13.57 -14.84
CA LEU A 199 -11.55 -13.77 -13.56
C LEU A 199 -12.90 -14.43 -13.85
N SER A 200 -13.00 -15.73 -13.59
CA SER A 200 -14.21 -16.52 -13.83
C SER A 200 -15.22 -16.49 -12.69
N ALA A 201 -14.75 -16.34 -11.46
CA ALA A 201 -15.56 -16.25 -10.24
C ALA A 201 -14.80 -15.50 -9.14
N ILE A 202 -15.53 -14.98 -8.18
CA ILE A 202 -15.00 -14.38 -6.94
C ILE A 202 -15.56 -15.14 -5.74
N VAL A 203 -14.96 -14.92 -4.57
CA VAL A 203 -15.44 -15.49 -3.30
C VAL A 203 -16.35 -14.47 -2.62
N LYS A 204 -17.37 -14.93 -1.89
CA LYS A 204 -18.13 -14.08 -0.99
C LYS A 204 -17.22 -13.54 0.10
N GLY A 205 -17.23 -12.26 0.31
CA GLY A 205 -16.42 -11.53 1.28
C GLY A 205 -16.06 -10.16 0.74
N GLY A 206 -15.31 -9.39 1.49
CA GLY A 206 -14.95 -8.03 1.13
C GLY A 206 -13.72 -7.55 1.86
N TYR A 207 -13.36 -6.33 1.59
CA TYR A 207 -12.23 -5.66 2.23
C TYR A 207 -12.47 -4.16 2.27
N ASP A 208 -11.67 -3.47 3.07
CA ASP A 208 -11.59 -2.02 3.00
C ASP A 208 -10.60 -1.63 1.90
N PHE A 209 -11.07 -0.88 0.92
CA PHE A 209 -10.26 -0.44 -0.23
C PHE A 209 -9.97 1.04 -0.15
N VAL A 210 -8.72 1.40 -0.37
CA VAL A 210 -8.25 2.79 -0.34
C VAL A 210 -7.45 3.13 -1.60
N ASP A 211 -7.63 4.34 -2.12
CA ASP A 211 -6.84 4.84 -3.25
C ASP A 211 -5.39 5.11 -2.83
N VAL A 212 -4.44 4.65 -3.64
CA VAL A 212 -3.01 4.87 -3.42
C VAL A 212 -2.64 6.35 -3.31
N ARG A 213 -3.37 7.23 -4.02
CA ARG A 213 -3.16 8.68 -4.01
C ARG A 213 -3.63 9.31 -2.70
N ASP A 214 -4.74 8.81 -2.14
CA ASP A 214 -5.24 9.28 -0.84
C ASP A 214 -4.31 8.83 0.28
N VAL A 215 -3.77 7.61 0.20
CA VAL A 215 -2.72 7.16 1.12
C VAL A 215 -1.48 8.03 1.01
N ALA A 216 -1.03 8.37 -0.22
CA ALA A 216 0.12 9.24 -0.43
C ALA A 216 -0.12 10.65 0.15
N GLU A 217 -1.29 11.25 -0.07
CA GLU A 217 -1.68 12.53 0.52
C GLU A 217 -1.75 12.45 2.04
N GLY A 218 -2.34 11.39 2.60
CA GLY A 218 -2.41 11.15 4.04
C GLY A 218 -1.02 11.00 4.68
N ILE A 219 -0.07 10.37 3.98
CA ILE A 219 1.33 10.25 4.41
C ILE A 219 2.00 11.63 4.48
N LEU A 220 1.83 12.47 3.45
CA LEU A 220 2.41 13.83 3.46
C LEU A 220 1.76 14.69 4.55
N SER A 221 0.45 14.57 4.75
CA SER A 221 -0.23 15.24 5.86
C SER A 221 0.25 14.73 7.23
N ALA A 222 0.51 13.43 7.39
CA ALA A 222 1.10 12.88 8.60
C ALA A 222 2.54 13.35 8.84
N ALA A 223 3.31 13.59 7.77
CA ALA A 223 4.63 14.20 7.88
C ALA A 223 4.57 15.65 8.39
N GLU A 224 3.53 16.39 8.04
CA GLU A 224 3.36 17.80 8.40
C GLU A 224 2.65 18.00 9.75
N HIS A 225 1.60 17.24 10.02
CA HIS A 225 0.68 17.45 11.13
C HIS A 225 0.64 16.30 12.14
N GLY A 226 1.15 15.11 11.76
CA GLY A 226 1.11 13.93 12.61
C GLY A 226 1.94 14.09 13.89
N ARG A 227 1.37 13.70 15.03
CA ARG A 227 2.04 13.74 16.33
C ARG A 227 3.04 12.60 16.45
N THR A 228 4.24 12.90 16.96
CA THR A 228 5.29 11.89 17.21
C THR A 228 4.78 10.78 18.13
N GLY A 229 5.07 9.52 17.77
CA GLY A 229 4.64 8.33 18.50
C GLY A 229 3.23 7.87 18.17
N GLU A 230 2.43 8.69 17.47
CA GLU A 230 1.05 8.35 17.15
C GLU A 230 0.91 7.52 15.87
N SER A 231 -0.22 6.84 15.79
CA SER A 231 -0.62 6.06 14.63
C SER A 231 -1.89 6.62 14.01
N TYR A 232 -2.02 6.51 12.68
CA TYR A 232 -3.18 6.99 11.92
C TYR A 232 -3.62 5.93 10.89
N LEU A 233 -4.89 5.56 10.94
CA LEU A 233 -5.50 4.68 9.93
C LEU A 233 -5.78 5.49 8.65
N LEU A 234 -5.13 5.10 7.57
CA LEU A 234 -5.37 5.65 6.23
C LEU A 234 -6.19 4.65 5.41
N THR A 235 -7.44 4.50 5.79
CA THR A 235 -8.37 3.52 5.22
C THR A 235 -9.39 4.18 4.32
N GLY A 236 -10.02 3.40 3.45
CA GLY A 236 -11.12 3.85 2.61
C GLY A 236 -12.47 3.43 3.19
N ASN A 237 -13.20 2.66 2.39
CA ASN A 237 -14.49 2.11 2.76
C ASN A 237 -14.53 0.60 2.51
N TYR A 238 -15.30 -0.11 3.35
CA TYR A 238 -15.58 -1.51 3.11
C TYR A 238 -16.46 -1.71 1.89
N HIS A 239 -16.01 -2.58 0.98
CA HIS A 239 -16.83 -3.08 -0.13
C HIS A 239 -16.64 -4.59 -0.28
N SER A 240 -17.71 -5.28 -0.63
CA SER A 240 -17.59 -6.68 -1.03
C SER A 240 -16.85 -6.80 -2.38
N LEU A 241 -16.19 -7.93 -2.60
CA LEU A 241 -15.58 -8.23 -3.90
C LEU A 241 -16.62 -8.21 -5.02
N LYS A 242 -17.89 -8.54 -4.68
CA LYS A 242 -19.01 -8.48 -5.64
C LYS A 242 -19.32 -7.06 -6.07
N GLU A 243 -19.43 -6.11 -5.14
CA GLU A 243 -19.61 -4.69 -5.45
C GLU A 243 -18.46 -4.15 -6.27
N MET A 244 -17.22 -4.42 -5.88
CA MET A 244 -16.02 -4.01 -6.62
C MET A 244 -16.05 -4.54 -8.08
N THR A 245 -16.37 -5.82 -8.29
CA THR A 245 -16.40 -6.40 -9.64
C THR A 245 -17.61 -5.93 -10.44
N ASP A 246 -18.73 -5.57 -9.80
CA ASP A 246 -19.88 -4.96 -10.47
C ASP A 246 -19.58 -3.52 -10.92
N MET A 247 -18.83 -2.74 -10.12
CA MET A 247 -18.30 -1.43 -10.52
C MET A 247 -17.35 -1.58 -11.73
N LEU A 248 -16.43 -2.54 -11.71
CA LEU A 248 -15.56 -2.82 -12.85
C LEU A 248 -16.34 -3.23 -14.10
N ALA A 249 -17.43 -3.99 -13.95
CA ALA A 249 -18.30 -4.36 -15.06
C ALA A 249 -18.97 -3.12 -15.68
N ALA A 250 -19.41 -2.16 -14.84
CA ALA A 250 -19.99 -0.91 -15.29
C ALA A 250 -18.96 -0.02 -16.02
N ILE A 251 -17.74 0.08 -15.50
CA ILE A 251 -16.64 0.88 -16.05
C ILE A 251 -16.17 0.31 -17.40
N THR A 252 -16.09 -1.03 -17.51
CA THR A 252 -15.46 -1.69 -18.66
C THR A 252 -16.44 -2.24 -19.68
N GLY A 253 -17.76 -2.22 -19.42
CA GLY A 253 -18.77 -2.85 -20.26
C GLY A 253 -18.70 -4.38 -20.29
N ARG A 254 -17.91 -5.01 -19.42
CA ARG A 254 -17.76 -6.47 -19.34
C ARG A 254 -18.91 -7.13 -18.58
N LYS A 255 -19.05 -8.44 -18.77
CA LYS A 255 -20.03 -9.23 -18.03
C LYS A 255 -19.66 -9.28 -16.54
N LYS A 256 -20.68 -9.21 -15.69
CA LYS A 256 -20.55 -9.38 -14.25
C LYS A 256 -20.03 -10.79 -13.92
N VAL A 257 -19.21 -10.86 -12.88
CA VAL A 257 -18.63 -12.12 -12.37
C VAL A 257 -19.49 -12.66 -11.23
N GLY A 258 -19.76 -13.96 -11.22
CA GLY A 258 -20.51 -14.62 -10.15
C GLY A 258 -19.65 -14.80 -8.89
N ALA A 259 -20.31 -14.77 -7.72
CA ALA A 259 -19.69 -15.11 -6.45
C ALA A 259 -19.95 -16.57 -6.11
N VAL A 260 -18.88 -17.31 -5.75
CA VAL A 260 -18.98 -18.69 -5.26
C VAL A 260 -18.93 -18.72 -3.73
N PRO A 261 -19.62 -19.67 -3.09
CA PRO A 261 -19.52 -19.88 -1.65
C PRO A 261 -18.10 -20.26 -1.23
N VAL A 262 -17.71 -19.85 -0.03
CA VAL A 262 -16.35 -20.06 0.52
C VAL A 262 -15.96 -21.54 0.56
N TRP A 263 -16.89 -22.44 0.91
CA TRP A 263 -16.61 -23.86 0.96
C TRP A 263 -16.19 -24.46 -0.40
N MET A 264 -16.74 -23.93 -1.50
CA MET A 264 -16.32 -24.32 -2.86
C MET A 264 -14.89 -23.84 -3.16
N ALA A 265 -14.54 -22.63 -2.70
CA ALA A 265 -13.19 -22.08 -2.86
C ALA A 265 -12.16 -22.92 -2.05
N HIS A 266 -12.52 -23.38 -0.86
CA HIS A 266 -11.67 -24.30 -0.07
C HIS A 266 -11.43 -25.63 -0.77
N LEU A 267 -12.44 -26.22 -1.40
CA LEU A 267 -12.30 -27.46 -2.17
C LEU A 267 -11.44 -27.27 -3.43
N ALA A 268 -11.58 -26.14 -4.12
CA ALA A 268 -10.82 -25.82 -5.33
C ALA A 268 -9.39 -25.33 -5.05
N GLY A 269 -9.12 -24.78 -3.86
CA GLY A 269 -7.87 -24.16 -3.46
C GLY A 269 -6.63 -25.04 -3.72
N PRO A 270 -6.55 -26.29 -3.23
CA PRO A 270 -5.40 -27.15 -3.45
C PRO A 270 -5.08 -27.41 -4.93
N PHE A 271 -6.12 -27.57 -5.77
CA PHE A 271 -5.94 -27.74 -7.23
C PHE A 271 -5.49 -26.44 -7.92
N ALA A 272 -6.00 -25.30 -7.47
CA ALA A 272 -5.60 -23.99 -7.96
C ALA A 272 -4.15 -23.68 -7.60
N GLU A 273 -3.73 -23.95 -6.35
CA GLU A 273 -2.34 -23.78 -5.89
C GLU A 273 -1.38 -24.71 -6.65
N TYR A 274 -1.73 -25.98 -6.83
CA TYR A 274 -0.93 -26.92 -7.60
C TYR A 274 -0.77 -26.49 -9.06
N SER A 275 -1.84 -26.03 -9.69
CA SER A 275 -1.83 -25.54 -11.08
C SER A 275 -1.00 -24.24 -11.21
N ALA A 276 -1.11 -23.34 -10.23
CA ALA A 276 -0.37 -22.08 -10.20
C ALA A 276 1.14 -22.33 -10.02
N ARG A 277 1.52 -23.25 -9.12
CA ARG A 277 2.93 -23.68 -8.92
C ARG A 277 3.54 -24.23 -10.20
N ARG A 278 2.81 -25.10 -10.92
CA ARG A 278 3.29 -25.63 -12.21
C ARG A 278 3.49 -24.56 -13.29
N LYS A 279 2.72 -23.46 -13.22
CA LYS A 279 2.76 -22.35 -14.20
C LYS A 279 3.64 -21.18 -13.72
N ASN A 280 4.35 -21.33 -12.60
CA ASN A 280 5.15 -20.28 -11.97
C ASN A 280 4.35 -18.98 -11.74
N LYS A 281 3.06 -19.11 -11.37
CA LYS A 281 2.13 -18.02 -11.10
C LYS A 281 1.75 -18.00 -9.63
N LYS A 282 1.56 -16.82 -9.06
CA LYS A 282 1.00 -16.68 -7.70
C LYS A 282 -0.49 -17.05 -7.75
N PRO A 283 -0.98 -17.98 -6.89
CA PRO A 283 -2.38 -18.32 -6.84
C PRO A 283 -3.19 -17.13 -6.30
N LEU A 284 -4.33 -16.84 -6.95
CA LEU A 284 -5.27 -15.78 -6.51
C LEU A 284 -6.07 -16.18 -5.26
N PHE A 285 -6.21 -17.47 -5.00
CA PHE A 285 -6.98 -18.04 -3.88
C PHE A 285 -6.04 -18.90 -3.03
N THR A 286 -5.35 -18.26 -2.08
CA THR A 286 -4.64 -18.96 -1.00
C THR A 286 -5.56 -19.05 0.22
N HIS A 287 -5.30 -20.00 1.14
CA HIS A 287 -6.02 -20.06 2.41
C HIS A 287 -5.96 -18.73 3.17
N TYR A 288 -4.81 -18.06 3.14
CA TYR A 288 -4.65 -16.75 3.76
C TYR A 288 -5.49 -15.66 3.06
N ALA A 289 -5.47 -15.60 1.72
CA ALA A 289 -6.28 -14.63 0.98
C ALA A 289 -7.79 -14.83 1.21
N LEU A 290 -8.24 -16.10 1.30
CA LEU A 290 -9.62 -16.42 1.66
C LEU A 290 -9.97 -15.96 3.08
N ARG A 291 -9.06 -16.15 4.04
CA ARG A 291 -9.23 -15.68 5.41
C ARG A 291 -9.36 -14.16 5.46
N VAL A 292 -8.44 -13.43 4.83
CA VAL A 292 -8.42 -11.96 4.80
C VAL A 292 -9.74 -11.37 4.30
N VAL A 293 -10.35 -11.95 3.24
CA VAL A 293 -11.64 -11.43 2.72
C VAL A 293 -12.84 -11.81 3.57
N LEU A 294 -12.67 -12.70 4.58
CA LEU A 294 -13.71 -13.11 5.53
C LEU A 294 -13.55 -12.45 6.89
N GLU A 295 -12.39 -11.89 7.19
CA GLU A 295 -12.12 -11.16 8.44
C GLU A 295 -12.90 -9.86 8.50
N ASN A 296 -13.04 -9.33 9.71
CA ASN A 296 -13.64 -8.02 9.92
C ASN A 296 -12.74 -6.92 9.35
N ALA A 297 -13.16 -6.31 8.25
CA ALA A 297 -12.44 -5.22 7.57
C ALA A 297 -13.16 -3.86 7.71
N HIS A 298 -13.84 -3.63 8.83
CA HIS A 298 -14.43 -2.33 9.16
C HIS A 298 -13.45 -1.52 10.01
N PHE A 299 -12.93 -0.44 9.45
CA PHE A 299 -11.98 0.46 10.09
C PHE A 299 -12.57 1.87 10.22
N SER A 300 -12.08 2.65 11.20
CA SER A 300 -12.37 4.07 11.29
C SER A 300 -11.11 4.88 11.01
N HIS A 301 -11.22 5.81 10.09
CA HIS A 301 -10.20 6.84 9.84
C HIS A 301 -10.54 8.19 10.51
N ASP A 302 -11.45 8.20 11.50
CA ASP A 302 -11.92 9.44 12.15
C ASP A 302 -10.76 10.28 12.72
N LYS A 303 -9.73 9.61 13.29
CA LYS A 303 -8.55 10.31 13.82
C LYS A 303 -7.74 10.97 12.72
N ALA A 304 -7.50 10.25 11.61
CA ALA A 304 -6.81 10.81 10.45
C ALA A 304 -7.62 11.96 9.82
N ALA A 305 -8.94 11.82 9.72
CA ALA A 305 -9.79 12.89 9.21
C ALA A 305 -9.69 14.15 10.08
N LYS A 306 -9.75 13.99 11.41
CA LYS A 306 -9.71 15.12 12.36
C LYS A 306 -8.33 15.78 12.45
N GLU A 307 -7.27 15.01 12.51
CA GLU A 307 -5.93 15.53 12.81
C GLU A 307 -5.10 15.81 11.55
N LEU A 308 -5.35 15.07 10.45
CA LEU A 308 -4.62 15.18 9.20
C LEU A 308 -5.44 15.76 8.04
N GLY A 309 -6.75 16.01 8.23
CA GLY A 309 -7.65 16.41 7.14
C GLY A 309 -7.86 15.31 6.10
N TYR A 310 -7.65 14.04 6.48
CA TYR A 310 -7.75 12.89 5.58
C TYR A 310 -9.19 12.64 5.14
N SER A 311 -9.39 12.48 3.81
CA SER A 311 -10.70 12.18 3.22
C SER A 311 -10.51 11.29 2.00
N PRO A 312 -10.75 9.98 2.09
CA PRO A 312 -10.58 9.06 0.97
C PRO A 312 -11.67 9.26 -0.08
N ARG A 313 -11.30 9.12 -1.36
CA ARG A 313 -12.23 9.16 -2.49
C ARG A 313 -13.08 7.89 -2.59
N ASP A 314 -14.13 7.96 -3.41
CA ASP A 314 -14.99 6.82 -3.70
C ASP A 314 -14.21 5.72 -4.45
N LEU A 315 -14.54 4.45 -4.14
CA LEU A 315 -13.93 3.30 -4.80
C LEU A 315 -14.21 3.28 -6.31
N TYR A 316 -15.38 3.73 -6.75
CA TYR A 316 -15.73 3.78 -8.17
C TYR A 316 -14.74 4.66 -8.96
N ASP A 317 -14.45 5.87 -8.46
CA ASP A 317 -13.51 6.80 -9.08
C ASP A 317 -12.08 6.19 -9.10
N THR A 318 -11.69 5.53 -8.01
CA THR A 318 -10.42 4.81 -7.92
C THR A 318 -10.29 3.71 -8.97
N LEU A 319 -11.35 2.91 -9.15
CA LEU A 319 -11.37 1.84 -10.14
C LEU A 319 -11.38 2.38 -11.58
N GLU A 320 -12.12 3.45 -11.85
CA GLU A 320 -12.16 4.11 -13.16
C GLU A 320 -10.76 4.61 -13.55
N ASP A 321 -10.11 5.37 -12.66
CA ASP A 321 -8.75 5.89 -12.89
C ASP A 321 -7.71 4.76 -12.99
N THR A 322 -7.87 3.67 -12.22
CA THR A 322 -7.00 2.49 -12.31
C THR A 322 -7.12 1.81 -13.66
N VAL A 323 -8.33 1.62 -14.16
CA VAL A 323 -8.59 1.02 -15.47
C VAL A 323 -8.04 1.91 -16.59
N GLU A 324 -8.21 3.23 -16.50
CA GLU A 324 -7.67 4.17 -17.48
C GLU A 324 -6.14 4.11 -17.50
N TRP A 325 -5.48 4.18 -16.33
CA TRP A 325 -4.02 4.05 -16.22
C TRP A 325 -3.49 2.72 -16.77
N LEU A 326 -4.17 1.60 -16.49
CA LEU A 326 -3.80 0.29 -17.01
C LEU A 326 -3.93 0.19 -18.54
N ARG A 327 -4.85 0.93 -19.14
CA ARG A 327 -4.98 1.06 -20.61
C ARG A 327 -3.86 1.89 -21.21
N GLU A 328 -3.55 3.03 -20.60
CA GLU A 328 -2.49 3.94 -21.05
C GLU A 328 -1.11 3.28 -21.00
N THR A 329 -0.88 2.44 -19.99
CA THR A 329 0.38 1.69 -19.85
C THR A 329 0.43 0.38 -20.66
N GLY A 330 -0.65 0.05 -21.39
CA GLY A 330 -0.72 -1.18 -22.19
C GLY A 330 -0.87 -2.47 -21.38
N GLU A 331 -1.15 -2.36 -20.10
CA GLU A 331 -1.31 -3.49 -19.17
C GLU A 331 -2.63 -4.24 -19.36
N ILE A 332 -3.63 -3.60 -19.92
CA ILE A 332 -4.91 -4.18 -20.33
C ILE A 332 -5.28 -3.71 -21.74
N PRO A 333 -6.13 -4.48 -22.46
CA PRO A 333 -6.55 -4.09 -23.81
C PRO A 333 -7.20 -2.71 -23.85
N ALA A 334 -6.91 -1.94 -24.90
CA ALA A 334 -7.61 -0.70 -25.20
C ALA A 334 -9.12 -0.95 -25.36
N GLU A 335 -9.94 0.05 -25.05
CA GLU A 335 -11.40 -0.06 -25.11
C GLU A 335 -11.88 -0.31 -26.54
N LYS A 336 -12.80 -1.26 -26.73
CA LYS A 336 -13.71 -1.23 -27.87
C LYS A 336 -14.75 -0.14 -27.55
N SER A 337 -14.58 1.03 -28.16
CA SER A 337 -15.40 2.23 -27.95
C SER A 337 -16.92 1.91 -28.06
N THR A 338 -17.64 1.93 -26.93
CA THR A 338 -19.11 1.83 -26.93
C THR A 338 -19.81 2.63 -25.82
N ALA A 339 -19.11 3.46 -25.03
CA ALA A 339 -19.77 4.28 -24.03
C ALA A 339 -19.40 5.78 -24.13
N PRO A 340 -20.38 6.71 -24.01
CA PRO A 340 -20.08 8.14 -24.01
C PRO A 340 -19.33 8.52 -22.70
N ARG A 341 -18.14 9.09 -22.87
CA ARG A 341 -17.33 9.62 -21.76
C ARG A 341 -18.13 10.66 -20.98
N ARG A 342 -18.32 10.47 -19.67
CA ARG A 342 -18.71 11.56 -18.76
C ARG A 342 -17.60 12.61 -18.79
N ARG A 343 -17.91 13.82 -19.30
CA ARG A 343 -17.01 14.97 -19.28
C ARG A 343 -16.70 15.32 -17.81
N ARG A 344 -15.49 15.02 -17.34
CA ARG A 344 -14.96 15.63 -16.11
C ARG A 344 -14.87 17.15 -16.34
N ILE A 345 -15.62 17.91 -15.53
CA ILE A 345 -15.36 19.34 -15.35
C ILE A 345 -14.04 19.40 -14.57
N ARG A 346 -12.93 19.68 -15.23
CA ARG A 346 -11.69 20.07 -14.57
C ARG A 346 -12.02 21.30 -13.74
N ALA A 347 -11.99 21.17 -12.41
CA ALA A 347 -11.96 22.33 -11.53
C ALA A 347 -10.74 23.17 -11.93
N GLY A 348 -11.04 24.40 -12.34
CA GLY A 348 -10.08 25.26 -13.01
C GLY A 348 -8.89 25.57 -12.12
N ALA A 349 -7.75 25.55 -12.77
CA ALA A 349 -6.61 26.38 -12.37
C ALA A 349 -7.09 27.84 -12.51
N THR A 350 -7.32 28.50 -11.39
CA THR A 350 -7.37 29.96 -11.34
C THR A 350 -5.97 30.45 -11.07
N SER A 351 -5.54 31.26 -11.99
CA SER A 351 -4.32 32.08 -12.06
C SER A 351 -3.85 32.66 -10.73
#